data_c784969bfe76fd35c2b790328b0ee476
#
_entry.id   c784969bfe76fd35c2b790328b0ee476
#
_cell.length_a   1.000
_cell.length_b   1.000
_cell.length_c   1.000
_cell.angle_alpha   90.00
_cell.angle_beta   90.00
_cell.angle_gamma   90.00
#
_symmetry.space_group_name_H-M   'P 1'
#
loop_
_entity.id
_entity.type
_entity.pdbx_description
1 polymer ?
#
loop_
_entity_poly.entity_id
_entity_poly.type
_entity_poly.pdbx_seq_one_letter_code
_entity_poly.pdbx_strand_id
1 'polypeptide(L)'
;MNKESRPAKHFERLYRADPDPWSFANSPYEQQKYEATLAVLGTRHFQSALEVGCSIGILTSRLASRCDQLVGLDFAPSAVKTARARCGPYPGVRIEQMQVPREWPDGFFDLILFSEVLYFLDESDLLDTCAHALRSLLPAGLVLLVNYTEETDDPLSGDTAASFFIKAAAPTLQPIYQAREPHYRLDLLAFRS
;
A
#
# COMPACT_ATOMS: atom_id res chain seq x y z
N MET A 1 7.96 -22.63 11.69
CA MET A 1 6.58 -22.68 11.16
C MET A 1 6.33 -21.34 10.50
N ASN A 2 5.93 -21.32 9.22
CA ASN A 2 5.53 -20.06 8.60
C ASN A 2 4.29 -19.53 9.33
N LYS A 3 4.32 -18.26 9.71
CA LYS A 3 3.15 -17.61 10.31
C LYS A 3 2.12 -17.37 9.20
N GLU A 4 0.83 -17.53 9.52
CA GLU A 4 -0.27 -17.18 8.62
C GLU A 4 -0.44 -15.65 8.52
N SER A 5 -1.06 -15.19 7.43
CA SER A 5 -1.43 -13.78 7.26
C SER A 5 -2.20 -13.23 8.45
N ARG A 6 -1.94 -11.99 8.82
CA ARG A 6 -2.64 -11.35 9.95
C ARG A 6 -4.14 -11.27 9.66
N PRO A 7 -4.99 -11.79 10.55
CA PRO A 7 -6.42 -11.78 10.32
C PRO A 7 -7.02 -10.36 10.48
N ALA A 8 -8.02 -10.05 9.67
CA ALA A 8 -8.72 -8.76 9.68
C ALA A 8 -9.17 -8.30 11.07
N LYS A 9 -9.64 -9.23 11.92
CA LYS A 9 -10.06 -8.95 13.30
C LYS A 9 -8.96 -8.36 14.18
N HIS A 10 -7.68 -8.61 13.86
CA HIS A 10 -6.54 -8.05 14.61
C HIS A 10 -6.52 -6.53 14.49
N PHE A 11 -6.58 -6.02 13.27
CA PHE A 11 -6.50 -4.59 12.99
C PHE A 11 -7.79 -3.85 13.38
N GLU A 12 -8.97 -4.45 13.12
CA GLU A 12 -10.23 -3.85 13.56
C GLU A 12 -10.26 -3.64 15.08
N ARG A 13 -9.67 -4.58 15.85
CA ARG A 13 -9.52 -4.41 17.30
C ARG A 13 -8.64 -3.20 17.66
N LEU A 14 -7.53 -3.00 16.94
CA LEU A 14 -6.63 -1.87 17.15
C LEU A 14 -7.35 -0.54 16.86
N TYR A 15 -7.99 -0.42 15.69
CA TYR A 15 -8.72 0.78 15.29
C TYR A 15 -9.93 1.08 16.15
N ARG A 16 -10.56 0.08 16.77
CA ARG A 16 -11.62 0.30 17.76
C ARG A 16 -11.11 0.81 19.08
N ALA A 17 -9.92 0.38 19.49
CA ALA A 17 -9.29 0.84 20.72
C ALA A 17 -8.74 2.26 20.58
N ASP A 18 -8.16 2.58 19.42
CA ASP A 18 -7.61 3.89 19.06
C ASP A 18 -7.89 4.16 17.58
N PRO A 19 -8.56 5.28 17.23
CA PRO A 19 -8.81 5.64 15.83
C PRO A 19 -7.54 5.85 14.99
N ASP A 20 -6.39 6.09 15.60
CA ASP A 20 -5.09 6.26 14.95
C ASP A 20 -3.96 5.55 15.73
N PRO A 21 -3.97 4.22 15.80
CA PRO A 21 -3.13 3.44 16.71
C PRO A 21 -1.62 3.55 16.41
N TRP A 22 -1.24 4.07 15.26
CA TRP A 22 0.15 4.33 14.88
C TRP A 22 0.49 5.81 14.77
N SER A 23 -0.43 6.71 15.19
CA SER A 23 -0.25 8.17 15.11
C SER A 23 0.05 8.69 13.70
N PHE A 24 -0.54 8.07 12.69
CA PHE A 24 -0.37 8.42 11.27
C PHE A 24 -0.65 9.90 10.98
N ALA A 25 -1.62 10.50 11.69
CA ALA A 25 -2.00 11.89 11.48
C ALA A 25 -0.96 12.89 12.03
N ASN A 26 -0.23 12.54 13.10
CA ASN A 26 0.53 13.52 13.89
C ASN A 26 2.01 13.18 14.05
N SER A 27 2.45 11.96 13.74
CA SER A 27 3.85 11.56 13.85
C SER A 27 4.73 12.29 12.82
N PRO A 28 5.78 13.02 13.24
CA PRO A 28 6.74 13.64 12.32
C PRO A 28 7.43 12.58 11.42
N TYR A 29 7.67 11.38 11.96
CA TYR A 29 8.21 10.26 11.21
C TYR A 29 7.28 9.86 10.07
N GLU A 30 5.99 9.68 10.34
CA GLU A 30 5.00 9.34 9.31
C GLU A 30 4.87 10.44 8.26
N GLN A 31 4.90 11.72 8.68
CA GLN A 31 4.86 12.85 7.74
C GLN A 31 6.04 12.81 6.77
N GLN A 32 7.27 12.58 7.28
CA GLN A 32 8.48 12.46 6.45
C GLN A 32 8.40 11.25 5.51
N LYS A 33 7.89 10.10 5.98
CA LYS A 33 7.70 8.91 5.17
C LYS A 33 6.71 9.15 4.02
N TYR A 34 5.60 9.84 4.28
CA TYR A 34 4.64 10.21 3.23
C TYR A 34 5.26 11.17 2.21
N GLU A 35 6.04 12.17 2.65
CA GLU A 35 6.75 13.07 1.77
C GLU A 35 7.75 12.33 0.88
N ALA A 36 8.55 11.42 1.45
CA ALA A 36 9.47 10.58 0.71
C ALA A 36 8.75 9.67 -0.29
N THR A 37 7.64 9.04 0.12
CA THR A 37 6.80 8.20 -0.73
C THR A 37 6.27 8.98 -1.95
N LEU A 38 5.78 10.18 -1.74
CA LEU A 38 5.29 11.04 -2.83
C LEU A 38 6.43 11.58 -3.70
N ALA A 39 7.61 11.85 -3.11
CA ALA A 39 8.78 12.34 -3.85
C ALA A 39 9.31 11.31 -4.85
N VAL A 40 9.26 10.01 -4.52
CA VAL A 40 9.66 8.92 -5.43
C VAL A 40 8.82 8.90 -6.71
N LEU A 41 7.56 9.33 -6.66
CA LEU A 41 6.67 9.44 -7.82
C LEU A 41 6.97 10.69 -8.68
N GLY A 42 7.88 11.57 -8.26
CA GLY A 42 8.23 12.80 -8.95
C GLY A 42 7.04 13.74 -9.11
N THR A 43 6.90 14.32 -10.31
CA THR A 43 5.78 15.19 -10.69
C THR A 43 4.70 14.46 -11.49
N ARG A 44 4.76 13.12 -11.55
CA ARG A 44 3.84 12.33 -12.36
C ARG A 44 2.41 12.47 -11.85
N HIS A 45 1.49 12.61 -12.78
CA HIS A 45 0.04 12.54 -12.57
C HIS A 45 -0.46 11.18 -13.07
N PHE A 46 -1.40 10.58 -12.34
CA PHE A 46 -1.93 9.25 -12.62
C PHE A 46 -3.41 9.35 -13.03
N GLN A 47 -3.78 8.60 -14.05
CA GLN A 47 -5.19 8.54 -14.47
C GLN A 47 -6.00 7.66 -13.53
N SER A 48 -5.43 6.54 -13.10
CA SER A 48 -6.09 5.58 -12.21
C SER A 48 -5.09 4.96 -11.26
N ALA A 49 -5.17 5.30 -9.99
CA ALA A 49 -4.28 4.78 -8.94
C ALA A 49 -5.01 3.87 -7.95
N LEU A 50 -4.28 2.90 -7.43
CA LEU A 50 -4.72 2.01 -6.35
C LEU A 50 -3.74 2.13 -5.18
N GLU A 51 -4.26 2.40 -3.98
CA GLU A 51 -3.53 2.30 -2.73
C GLU A 51 -4.08 1.14 -1.89
N VAL A 52 -3.25 0.13 -1.65
CA VAL A 52 -3.56 -1.00 -0.75
C VAL A 52 -2.98 -0.70 0.62
N GLY A 53 -3.83 -0.72 1.66
CA GLY A 53 -3.47 -0.32 3.02
C GLY A 53 -3.64 1.18 3.26
N CYS A 54 -4.76 1.76 2.81
CA CYS A 54 -4.99 3.20 2.96
C CYS A 54 -5.23 3.65 4.42
N SER A 55 -5.48 2.71 5.35
CA SER A 55 -5.72 3.01 6.76
C SER A 55 -6.78 4.10 6.94
N ILE A 56 -6.49 5.15 7.70
CA ILE A 56 -7.36 6.30 7.94
C ILE A 56 -7.28 7.38 6.83
N GLY A 57 -6.66 7.06 5.68
CA GLY A 57 -6.66 7.88 4.47
C GLY A 57 -5.70 9.08 4.46
N ILE A 58 -4.63 9.08 5.29
CA ILE A 58 -3.68 10.20 5.33
C ILE A 58 -2.89 10.29 4.01
N LEU A 59 -2.23 9.20 3.59
CA LEU A 59 -1.48 9.19 2.35
C LEU A 59 -2.42 9.31 1.14
N THR A 60 -3.57 8.63 1.17
CA THR A 60 -4.61 8.73 0.14
C THR A 60 -4.99 10.18 -0.16
N SER A 61 -5.29 10.97 0.90
CA SER A 61 -5.68 12.38 0.74
C SER A 61 -4.57 13.25 0.13
N ARG A 62 -3.30 12.93 0.38
CA ARG A 62 -2.15 13.62 -0.19
C ARG A 62 -1.90 13.22 -1.65
N LEU A 63 -2.13 11.94 -1.97
CA LEU A 63 -1.98 11.40 -3.32
C LEU A 63 -3.12 11.89 -4.24
N ALA A 64 -4.29 12.22 -3.68
CA ALA A 64 -5.50 12.62 -4.40
C ALA A 64 -5.28 13.75 -5.42
N SER A 65 -4.44 14.74 -5.12
CA SER A 65 -4.13 15.85 -6.04
C SER A 65 -3.30 15.44 -7.27
N ARG A 66 -2.78 14.21 -7.27
CA ARG A 66 -1.96 13.65 -8.36
C ARG A 66 -2.68 12.57 -9.16
N CYS A 67 -3.99 12.37 -8.90
CA CYS A 67 -4.76 11.30 -9.52
C CYS A 67 -6.09 11.84 -10.05
N ASP A 68 -6.51 11.39 -11.25
CA ASP A 68 -7.87 11.61 -11.74
C ASP A 68 -8.83 10.70 -10.97
N GLN A 69 -8.44 9.43 -10.79
CA GLN A 69 -9.16 8.43 -10.00
C GLN A 69 -8.18 7.76 -9.04
N LEU A 70 -8.58 7.61 -7.78
CA LEU A 70 -7.79 6.92 -6.74
C LEU A 70 -8.70 6.01 -5.92
N VAL A 71 -8.39 4.72 -5.91
CA VAL A 71 -9.05 3.75 -5.04
C VAL A 71 -8.13 3.47 -3.86
N GLY A 72 -8.60 3.72 -2.64
CA GLY A 72 -7.93 3.33 -1.42
C GLY A 72 -8.60 2.10 -0.81
N LEU A 73 -7.83 1.08 -0.48
CA LEU A 73 -8.32 -0.15 0.14
C LEU A 73 -7.81 -0.28 1.58
N ASP A 74 -8.71 -0.63 2.47
CA ASP A 74 -8.38 -1.20 3.78
C ASP A 74 -9.46 -2.22 4.15
N PHE A 75 -9.12 -3.22 4.94
CA PHE A 75 -10.10 -4.23 5.35
C PHE A 75 -10.74 -3.92 6.71
N ALA A 76 -10.18 -3.01 7.52
CA ALA A 76 -10.71 -2.62 8.82
C ALA A 76 -11.88 -1.63 8.67
N PRO A 77 -13.13 -1.99 9.02
CA PRO A 77 -14.29 -1.10 8.86
C PRO A 77 -14.12 0.26 9.55
N SER A 78 -13.45 0.27 10.71
CA SER A 78 -13.20 1.51 11.48
C SER A 78 -12.24 2.45 10.75
N ALA A 79 -11.16 1.91 10.15
CA ALA A 79 -10.22 2.68 9.33
C ALA A 79 -10.91 3.22 8.07
N VAL A 80 -11.62 2.36 7.34
CA VAL A 80 -12.39 2.72 6.13
C VAL A 80 -13.38 3.87 6.39
N LYS A 81 -14.09 3.81 7.52
CA LYS A 81 -15.03 4.89 7.91
C LYS A 81 -14.29 6.23 8.06
N THR A 82 -13.14 6.22 8.73
CA THR A 82 -12.32 7.42 8.95
C THR A 82 -11.73 7.93 7.63
N ALA A 83 -11.21 7.02 6.79
CA ALA A 83 -10.67 7.35 5.46
C ALA A 83 -11.73 7.98 4.54
N ARG A 84 -12.96 7.43 4.52
CA ARG A 84 -14.08 8.00 3.76
C ARG A 84 -14.40 9.43 4.18
N ALA A 85 -14.44 9.68 5.49
CA ALA A 85 -14.67 11.04 6.00
C ALA A 85 -13.53 11.99 5.59
N ARG A 86 -12.28 11.56 5.68
CA ARG A 86 -11.09 12.35 5.31
C ARG A 86 -11.03 12.63 3.82
N CYS A 87 -11.29 11.63 3.00
CA CYS A 87 -11.18 11.73 1.55
C CYS A 87 -12.44 12.26 0.86
N GLY A 88 -13.53 12.45 1.59
CA GLY A 88 -14.80 12.99 1.05
C GLY A 88 -14.68 14.29 0.24
N PRO A 89 -13.77 15.24 0.56
CA PRO A 89 -13.55 16.44 -0.25
C PRO A 89 -12.96 16.19 -1.65
N TYR A 90 -12.45 14.98 -1.94
CA TYR A 90 -11.78 14.63 -3.19
C TYR A 90 -12.69 13.77 -4.07
N PRO A 91 -13.38 14.32 -5.08
CA PRO A 91 -14.42 13.58 -5.85
C PRO A 91 -13.86 12.41 -6.66
N GLY A 92 -12.56 12.41 -7.00
CA GLY A 92 -11.88 11.30 -7.68
C GLY A 92 -11.45 10.17 -6.74
N VAL A 93 -11.62 10.31 -5.42
CA VAL A 93 -11.18 9.30 -4.44
C VAL A 93 -12.35 8.42 -4.01
N ARG A 94 -12.14 7.10 -4.07
CA ARG A 94 -13.06 6.07 -3.58
C ARG A 94 -12.36 5.20 -2.56
N ILE A 95 -12.96 5.04 -1.38
CA ILE A 95 -12.45 4.18 -0.31
C ILE A 95 -13.32 2.94 -0.21
N GLU A 96 -12.71 1.78 -0.38
CA GLU A 96 -13.39 0.49 -0.35
C GLU A 96 -12.87 -0.40 0.77
N GLN A 97 -13.78 -1.17 1.36
CA GLN A 97 -13.41 -2.18 2.34
C GLN A 97 -13.16 -3.49 1.60
N MET A 98 -11.90 -3.89 1.49
CA MET A 98 -11.48 -5.13 0.83
C MET A 98 -10.32 -5.77 1.56
N GLN A 99 -10.29 -7.11 1.58
CA GLN A 99 -9.20 -7.91 2.14
C GLN A 99 -8.38 -8.57 1.03
N VAL A 100 -7.27 -7.97 0.65
CA VAL A 100 -6.32 -8.59 -0.29
C VAL A 100 -5.65 -9.84 0.33
N PRO A 101 -5.34 -10.87 -0.49
CA PRO A 101 -5.61 -11.03 -1.92
C PRO A 101 -7.01 -11.56 -2.24
N ARG A 102 -7.83 -11.93 -1.24
CA ARG A 102 -9.13 -12.59 -1.42
C ARG A 102 -10.12 -11.72 -2.19
N GLU A 103 -9.99 -10.42 -2.04
CA GLU A 103 -10.77 -9.40 -2.74
C GLU A 103 -9.80 -8.45 -3.43
N TRP A 104 -10.14 -8.03 -4.63
CA TRP A 104 -9.35 -7.09 -5.43
C TRP A 104 -10.30 -6.19 -6.22
N PRO A 105 -10.06 -4.88 -6.33
CA PRO A 105 -10.97 -3.99 -7.03
C PRO A 105 -10.93 -4.22 -8.54
N ASP A 106 -12.08 -4.03 -9.18
CA ASP A 106 -12.17 -4.04 -10.63
C ASP A 106 -11.45 -2.83 -11.23
N GLY A 107 -10.90 -3.02 -12.43
CA GLY A 107 -10.24 -1.97 -13.20
C GLY A 107 -8.75 -2.19 -13.43
N PHE A 108 -8.15 -1.18 -14.08
CA PHE A 108 -6.72 -1.15 -14.38
C PHE A 108 -6.12 0.14 -13.86
N PHE A 109 -4.86 0.06 -13.42
CA PHE A 109 -4.18 1.14 -12.72
C PHE A 109 -2.85 1.48 -13.36
N ASP A 110 -2.52 2.76 -13.45
CA ASP A 110 -1.19 3.23 -13.84
C ASP A 110 -0.27 3.52 -12.65
N LEU A 111 -0.82 3.42 -11.41
CA LEU A 111 -0.07 3.32 -10.15
C LEU A 111 -0.74 2.30 -9.23
N ILE A 112 0.04 1.37 -8.68
CA ILE A 112 -0.36 0.54 -7.54
C ILE A 112 0.62 0.79 -6.42
N LEU A 113 0.12 1.28 -5.28
CA LEU A 113 0.88 1.56 -4.08
C LEU A 113 0.51 0.57 -2.98
N PHE A 114 1.47 -0.16 -2.46
CA PHE A 114 1.35 -0.97 -1.25
C PHE A 114 1.93 -0.19 -0.08
N SER A 115 1.04 0.29 0.79
CA SER A 115 1.39 1.15 1.91
C SER A 115 1.33 0.38 3.22
N GLU A 116 2.48 -0.11 3.66
CA GLU A 116 2.66 -0.83 4.95
C GLU A 116 1.77 -2.08 5.10
N VAL A 117 1.67 -2.91 4.06
CA VAL A 117 0.74 -4.05 4.01
C VAL A 117 1.43 -5.39 3.82
N LEU A 118 2.46 -5.46 2.97
CA LEU A 118 2.97 -6.74 2.44
C LEU A 118 3.51 -7.67 3.53
N TYR A 119 4.09 -7.14 4.58
CA TYR A 119 4.65 -7.94 5.67
C TYR A 119 3.60 -8.55 6.62
N PHE A 120 2.33 -8.15 6.50
CA PHE A 120 1.21 -8.78 7.18
C PHE A 120 0.70 -10.04 6.48
N LEU A 121 1.14 -10.27 5.23
CA LEU A 121 0.77 -11.43 4.43
C LEU A 121 1.77 -12.56 4.60
N ASP A 122 1.30 -13.79 4.53
CA ASP A 122 2.19 -14.93 4.33
C ASP A 122 2.66 -15.04 2.87
N GLU A 123 3.57 -15.95 2.58
CA GLU A 123 4.17 -16.08 1.25
C GLU A 123 3.13 -16.41 0.16
N SER A 124 2.09 -17.20 0.48
CA SER A 124 1.04 -17.57 -0.47
C SER A 124 0.16 -16.38 -0.81
N ASP A 125 -0.34 -15.68 0.22
CA ASP A 125 -1.18 -14.49 0.04
C ASP A 125 -0.39 -13.35 -0.66
N LEU A 126 0.92 -13.27 -0.41
CA LEU A 126 1.78 -12.28 -1.07
C LEU A 126 2.00 -12.60 -2.55
N LEU A 127 2.14 -13.88 -2.93
CA LEU A 127 2.18 -14.30 -4.35
C LEU A 127 0.88 -13.96 -5.07
N ASP A 128 -0.27 -14.26 -4.45
CA ASP A 128 -1.58 -13.96 -5.03
C ASP A 128 -1.78 -12.45 -5.17
N THR A 129 -1.36 -11.66 -4.16
CA THR A 129 -1.37 -10.19 -4.21
C THR A 129 -0.52 -9.66 -5.35
N CYS A 130 0.70 -10.18 -5.53
CA CYS A 130 1.56 -9.84 -6.66
C CYS A 130 0.91 -10.16 -8.01
N ALA A 131 0.29 -11.33 -8.13
CA ALA A 131 -0.40 -11.74 -9.35
C ALA A 131 -1.61 -10.85 -9.67
N HIS A 132 -2.37 -10.40 -8.67
CA HIS A 132 -3.44 -9.41 -8.85
C HIS A 132 -2.88 -8.07 -9.32
N ALA A 133 -1.83 -7.56 -8.69
CA ALA A 133 -1.18 -6.32 -9.09
C ALA A 133 -0.72 -6.36 -10.56
N LEU A 134 -0.04 -7.43 -10.96
CA LEU A 134 0.45 -7.58 -12.34
C LEU A 134 -0.67 -7.66 -13.37
N ARG A 135 -1.81 -8.30 -13.03
CA ARG A 135 -2.97 -8.39 -13.94
C ARG A 135 -3.73 -7.08 -14.11
N SER A 136 -3.71 -6.23 -13.09
CA SER A 136 -4.43 -4.95 -13.10
C SER A 136 -3.54 -3.74 -13.40
N LEU A 137 -2.22 -3.93 -13.57
CA LEU A 137 -1.30 -2.85 -13.89
C LEU A 137 -1.35 -2.54 -15.39
N LEU A 138 -1.60 -1.28 -15.73
CA LEU A 138 -1.57 -0.79 -17.13
C LEU A 138 -0.14 -0.80 -17.69
N PRO A 139 0.04 -0.94 -19.02
CA PRO A 139 1.33 -0.72 -19.66
C PRO A 139 1.96 0.63 -19.25
N ALA A 140 3.24 0.65 -18.97
CA ALA A 140 3.98 1.79 -18.40
C ALA A 140 3.53 2.25 -17.00
N GLY A 141 2.67 1.48 -16.33
CA GLY A 141 2.29 1.69 -14.94
C GLY A 141 3.44 1.41 -13.97
N LEU A 142 3.28 1.88 -12.75
CA LEU A 142 4.26 1.77 -11.67
C LEU A 142 3.68 0.99 -10.49
N VAL A 143 4.53 0.23 -9.82
CA VAL A 143 4.23 -0.35 -8.50
C VAL A 143 5.19 0.26 -7.49
N LEU A 144 4.65 0.85 -6.41
CA LEU A 144 5.43 1.40 -5.31
C LEU A 144 5.18 0.58 -4.05
N LEU A 145 6.26 0.07 -3.46
CA LEU A 145 6.22 -0.68 -2.19
C LEU A 145 6.80 0.21 -1.09
N VAL A 146 6.05 0.34 0.00
CA VAL A 146 6.47 1.02 1.23
C VAL A 146 6.35 0.01 2.36
N ASN A 147 7.47 -0.33 3.00
CA ASN A 147 7.49 -1.35 4.04
C ASN A 147 8.34 -0.92 5.23
N TYR A 148 7.76 -0.99 6.43
CA TYR A 148 8.48 -0.87 7.70
C TYR A 148 9.49 -1.99 7.84
N THR A 149 10.70 -1.70 8.34
CA THR A 149 11.82 -2.65 8.33
C THR A 149 12.31 -3.07 9.71
N GLU A 150 11.79 -2.47 10.79
CA GLU A 150 12.11 -2.91 12.13
C GLU A 150 11.50 -4.28 12.42
N GLU A 151 12.06 -4.94 13.42
CA GLU A 151 11.60 -6.25 13.86
C GLU A 151 10.17 -6.17 14.42
N THR A 152 9.30 -7.02 13.91
CA THR A 152 7.90 -7.15 14.33
C THR A 152 7.55 -8.62 14.53
N ASP A 153 6.39 -8.87 15.16
CA ASP A 153 5.85 -10.24 15.28
C ASP A 153 4.96 -10.63 14.10
N ASP A 154 5.13 -9.98 12.96
CA ASP A 154 4.35 -10.24 11.75
C ASP A 154 4.83 -11.48 10.98
N PRO A 155 4.06 -11.99 9.99
CA PRO A 155 4.43 -13.16 9.19
C PRO A 155 5.78 -13.01 8.50
N LEU A 156 6.05 -11.83 7.94
CA LEU A 156 7.30 -11.50 7.28
C LEU A 156 7.90 -10.22 7.86
N SER A 157 9.20 -10.03 7.71
CA SER A 157 9.78 -8.69 7.86
C SER A 157 9.48 -7.86 6.61
N GLY A 158 9.46 -6.53 6.74
CA GLY A 158 9.25 -5.64 5.58
C GLY A 158 10.29 -5.85 4.48
N ASP A 159 11.54 -6.14 4.84
CA ASP A 159 12.60 -6.50 3.89
C ASP A 159 12.32 -7.81 3.15
N THR A 160 11.87 -8.82 3.87
CA THR A 160 11.53 -10.12 3.28
C THR A 160 10.34 -9.97 2.35
N ALA A 161 9.28 -9.30 2.78
CA ALA A 161 8.06 -9.08 2.00
C ALA A 161 8.34 -8.31 0.70
N ALA A 162 9.07 -7.19 0.78
CA ALA A 162 9.45 -6.43 -0.41
C ALA A 162 10.32 -7.23 -1.38
N SER A 163 11.35 -7.92 -0.86
CA SER A 163 12.26 -8.73 -1.70
C SER A 163 11.54 -9.90 -2.35
N PHE A 164 10.58 -10.51 -1.65
CA PHE A 164 9.75 -11.59 -2.18
C PHE A 164 8.83 -11.09 -3.30
N PHE A 165 8.14 -9.95 -3.09
CA PHE A 165 7.31 -9.32 -4.11
C PHE A 165 8.12 -8.97 -5.37
N ILE A 166 9.28 -8.32 -5.21
CA ILE A 166 10.19 -7.96 -6.31
C ILE A 166 10.61 -9.20 -7.10
N LYS A 167 10.97 -10.28 -6.40
CA LYS A 167 11.35 -11.56 -7.04
C LYS A 167 10.19 -12.18 -7.81
N ALA A 168 8.98 -12.17 -7.23
CA ALA A 168 7.78 -12.71 -7.89
C ALA A 168 7.38 -11.87 -9.12
N ALA A 169 7.54 -10.56 -9.06
CA ALA A 169 7.26 -9.64 -10.16
C ALA A 169 8.37 -9.60 -11.24
N ALA A 170 9.58 -10.12 -10.98
CA ALA A 170 10.77 -9.98 -11.82
C ALA A 170 10.61 -10.40 -13.29
N PRO A 171 9.76 -11.36 -13.69
CA PRO A 171 9.50 -11.65 -15.10
C PRO A 171 8.91 -10.45 -15.87
N THR A 172 8.17 -9.58 -15.19
CA THR A 172 7.41 -8.48 -15.78
C THR A 172 7.97 -7.11 -15.39
N LEU A 173 8.30 -6.93 -14.10
CA LEU A 173 8.75 -5.66 -13.54
C LEU A 173 10.21 -5.72 -13.11
N GLN A 174 10.82 -4.53 -13.04
CA GLN A 174 12.16 -4.36 -12.45
C GLN A 174 12.17 -3.14 -11.55
N PRO A 175 12.96 -3.13 -10.46
CA PRO A 175 13.20 -1.93 -9.67
C PRO A 175 13.86 -0.84 -10.51
N ILE A 176 13.29 0.36 -10.49
CA ILE A 176 13.87 1.57 -11.10
C ILE A 176 14.33 2.57 -10.03
N TYR A 177 13.86 2.40 -8.80
CA TYR A 177 14.32 3.15 -7.64
C TYR A 177 14.22 2.26 -6.40
N GLN A 178 15.21 2.31 -5.53
CA GLN A 178 15.23 1.65 -4.24
C GLN A 178 15.91 2.56 -3.23
N ALA A 179 15.27 2.77 -2.08
CA ALA A 179 15.83 3.50 -0.95
C ALA A 179 15.57 2.75 0.35
N ARG A 180 16.54 2.84 1.26
CA ARG A 180 16.42 2.31 2.61
C ARG A 180 16.69 3.43 3.59
N GLU A 181 15.67 3.75 4.34
CA GLU A 181 15.71 4.67 5.46
C GLU A 181 15.90 3.89 6.79
N PRO A 182 16.16 4.55 7.92
CA PRO A 182 16.40 3.84 9.18
C PRO A 182 15.31 2.83 9.55
N HIS A 183 14.03 3.12 9.28
CA HIS A 183 12.90 2.32 9.73
C HIS A 183 11.97 1.84 8.62
N TYR A 184 12.23 2.17 7.35
CA TYR A 184 11.43 1.72 6.22
C TYR A 184 12.25 1.63 4.95
N ARG A 185 11.70 0.96 3.95
CA ARG A 185 12.23 0.93 2.58
C ARG A 185 11.17 1.32 1.57
N LEU A 186 11.64 1.88 0.47
CA LEU A 186 10.85 2.24 -0.71
C LEU A 186 11.41 1.53 -1.93
N ASP A 187 10.55 0.86 -2.69
CA ASP A 187 10.92 0.21 -3.94
C ASP A 187 9.91 0.61 -5.03
N LEU A 188 10.36 1.33 -6.05
CA LEU A 188 9.55 1.66 -7.22
C LEU A 188 9.89 0.72 -8.36
N LEU A 189 8.87 0.03 -8.88
CA LEU A 189 8.99 -0.94 -9.94
C LEU A 189 8.30 -0.42 -11.21
N ALA A 190 8.89 -0.72 -12.37
CA ALA A 190 8.31 -0.46 -13.68
C ALA A 190 8.47 -1.69 -14.58
N PHE A 191 7.74 -1.71 -15.70
CA PHE A 191 7.91 -2.76 -16.70
C PHE A 191 9.37 -2.83 -17.18
N ARG A 192 9.81 -4.04 -17.43
CA ARG A 192 11.10 -4.27 -18.09
C ARG A 192 11.03 -3.74 -19.52
N SER A 193 12.04 -2.97 -19.92
CA SER A 193 12.26 -2.52 -21.30
C SER A 193 12.80 -3.63 -22.18
#